data_ddaf887f94942f50ec85de61341fa676
#
_entry.id   ddaf887f94942f50ec85de61341fa676
#
_cell.length_a   1.000
_cell.length_b   1.000
_cell.length_c   1.000
_cell.angle_alpha   90.00
_cell.angle_beta   90.00
_cell.angle_gamma   90.00
#
_symmetry.space_group_name_H-M   'P 1'
#
loop_
_entity.id
_entity.type
_entity.pdbx_description
1 polymer ?
#
loop_
_entity_poly.entity_id
_entity_poly.type
_entity_poly.pdbx_seq_one_letter_code
_entity_poly.pdbx_strand_id
1 'polypeptide(L)'
;MPTFNQLVRKGRQTSVKKSTAPALQRSFNSLQKKPINTSSPQKRGVCTAVKTATPKKPNSALRKIARIRLSNGIEVTSYIPGEGHNLQEHSVVLIRGGRVKDLPGTRYHIIRGTLDTAGVANRKQARSKYGAKRPKLLNNLATLCITNRTKVG
;
A
#
# COMPACT_ATOMS: atom_id res chain seq x y z
N MET A 1 -23.85 -21.06 -31.45
CA MET A 1 -24.14 -21.27 -30.01
C MET A 1 -24.08 -22.77 -29.72
N PRO A 2 -23.44 -23.23 -28.64
CA PRO A 2 -23.45 -24.65 -28.29
C PRO A 2 -24.84 -25.09 -27.85
N THR A 3 -25.20 -26.32 -28.19
CA THR A 3 -26.46 -26.92 -27.77
C THR A 3 -26.42 -27.35 -26.30
N PHE A 4 -27.57 -27.56 -25.67
CA PHE A 4 -27.63 -27.99 -24.26
C PHE A 4 -26.87 -29.31 -24.04
N ASN A 5 -26.96 -30.26 -24.96
CA ASN A 5 -26.21 -31.51 -24.88
C ASN A 5 -24.70 -31.33 -24.96
N GLN A 6 -24.21 -30.38 -25.76
CA GLN A 6 -22.81 -30.05 -25.81
C GLN A 6 -22.32 -29.41 -24.52
N LEU A 7 -23.13 -28.56 -23.88
CA LEU A 7 -22.83 -27.96 -22.57
C LEU A 7 -22.82 -28.99 -21.43
N VAL A 8 -23.71 -30.00 -21.47
CA VAL A 8 -23.71 -31.08 -20.50
C VAL A 8 -22.47 -31.97 -20.63
N ARG A 9 -22.05 -32.28 -21.87
CA ARG A 9 -20.86 -33.12 -22.13
C ARG A 9 -19.54 -32.38 -21.86
N LYS A 10 -19.44 -31.13 -22.25
CA LYS A 10 -18.25 -30.28 -22.12
C LYS A 10 -18.64 -28.97 -21.46
N GLY A 11 -18.98 -28.99 -20.18
CA GLY A 11 -19.34 -27.80 -19.43
C GLY A 11 -18.32 -26.66 -19.61
N ARG A 12 -18.76 -25.43 -19.45
CA ARG A 12 -17.86 -24.25 -19.52
C ARG A 12 -16.84 -24.33 -18.40
N GLN A 13 -15.58 -24.39 -18.77
CA GLN A 13 -14.49 -24.29 -17.80
C GLN A 13 -14.18 -22.79 -17.55
N THR A 14 -14.26 -22.37 -16.32
CA THR A 14 -13.81 -21.04 -15.92
C THR A 14 -12.29 -21.02 -15.91
N SER A 15 -11.69 -20.07 -16.62
CA SER A 15 -10.23 -19.89 -16.57
C SER A 15 -9.78 -19.46 -15.18
N VAL A 16 -8.79 -20.14 -14.63
CA VAL A 16 -8.18 -19.77 -13.35
C VAL A 16 -7.44 -18.44 -13.51
N LYS A 17 -7.94 -17.40 -12.87
CA LYS A 17 -7.27 -16.09 -12.87
C LYS A 17 -6.07 -16.13 -11.95
N LYS A 18 -4.88 -15.95 -12.51
CA LYS A 18 -3.63 -15.79 -11.74
C LYS A 18 -3.62 -14.43 -11.03
N SER A 19 -3.12 -14.38 -9.80
CA SER A 19 -2.95 -13.12 -9.07
C SER A 19 -1.97 -12.19 -9.77
N THR A 20 -2.28 -10.90 -9.78
CA THR A 20 -1.40 -9.83 -10.30
C THR A 20 -0.29 -9.45 -9.34
N ALA A 21 -0.31 -9.96 -8.09
CA ALA A 21 0.65 -9.69 -7.03
C ALA A 21 1.38 -10.97 -6.57
N PRO A 22 2.30 -11.54 -7.39
CA PRO A 22 2.93 -12.83 -7.10
C PRO A 22 3.81 -12.82 -5.85
N ALA A 23 4.38 -11.69 -5.46
CA ALA A 23 5.22 -11.59 -4.25
C ALA A 23 4.42 -11.75 -2.95
N LEU A 24 3.11 -11.53 -2.96
CA LEU A 24 2.23 -11.75 -1.80
C LEU A 24 1.78 -13.23 -1.66
N GLN A 25 1.97 -14.04 -2.69
CA GLN A 25 1.54 -15.44 -2.69
C GLN A 25 2.65 -16.42 -2.29
N ARG A 26 3.88 -15.93 -2.14
CA ARG A 26 5.02 -16.74 -1.73
C ARG A 26 5.46 -16.35 -0.34
N SER A 27 5.64 -17.32 0.52
CA SER A 27 6.24 -17.18 1.85
C SER A 27 7.44 -18.11 1.97
N PHE A 28 8.22 -17.94 3.03
CA PHE A 28 9.37 -18.76 3.33
C PHE A 28 9.24 -19.30 4.76
N ASN A 29 9.26 -20.61 4.90
CA ASN A 29 9.30 -21.24 6.21
C ASN A 29 10.75 -21.34 6.67
N SER A 30 11.12 -20.58 7.69
CA SER A 30 12.47 -20.53 8.23
C SER A 30 12.89 -21.81 8.93
N LEU A 31 11.95 -22.54 9.54
CA LEU A 31 12.23 -23.80 10.23
C LEU A 31 12.57 -24.91 9.23
N GLN A 32 11.75 -25.08 8.22
CA GLN A 32 11.96 -26.11 7.19
C GLN A 32 12.85 -25.64 6.04
N LYS A 33 13.25 -24.35 6.02
CA LYS A 33 14.03 -23.73 4.94
C LYS A 33 13.43 -23.96 3.54
N LYS A 34 12.11 -24.04 3.45
CA LYS A 34 11.38 -24.31 2.20
C LYS A 34 10.45 -23.13 1.83
N PRO A 35 10.32 -22.82 0.51
CA PRO A 35 9.30 -21.89 0.08
C PRO A 35 7.89 -22.50 0.24
N ILE A 36 6.95 -21.70 0.72
CA ILE A 36 5.55 -22.10 0.90
C ILE A 36 4.67 -21.17 0.08
N ASN A 37 3.68 -21.73 -0.60
CA ASN A 37 2.64 -20.96 -1.27
C ASN A 37 1.58 -20.57 -0.24
N THR A 38 1.63 -19.32 0.22
CA THR A 38 0.67 -18.77 1.18
C THR A 38 0.17 -17.45 0.66
N SER A 39 -1.12 -17.33 0.43
CA SER A 39 -1.75 -16.08 0.05
C SER A 39 -1.86 -15.16 1.27
N SER A 40 -1.26 -13.97 1.19
CA SER A 40 -1.36 -12.95 2.23
C SER A 40 -1.77 -11.62 1.61
N PRO A 41 -2.71 -10.87 2.25
CA PRO A 41 -3.18 -9.60 1.70
C PRO A 41 -2.09 -8.51 1.75
N GLN A 42 -1.16 -8.61 2.68
CA GLN A 42 -0.11 -7.63 2.93
C GLN A 42 1.17 -8.34 3.36
N LYS A 43 2.32 -7.69 3.12
CA LYS A 43 3.62 -8.15 3.62
C LYS A 43 4.46 -6.99 4.08
N ARG A 44 5.25 -7.23 5.13
CA ARG A 44 6.24 -6.30 5.64
C ARG A 44 7.52 -6.40 4.78
N GLY A 45 8.16 -5.27 4.60
CA GLY A 45 9.46 -5.19 3.93
C GLY A 45 10.27 -4.00 4.41
N VAL A 46 11.50 -3.93 3.95
CA VAL A 46 12.45 -2.83 4.23
C VAL A 46 12.76 -2.10 2.92
N CYS A 47 12.73 -0.79 2.93
CA CYS A 47 13.09 0.02 1.78
C CYS A 47 14.60 -0.08 1.51
N THR A 48 14.97 -0.48 0.30
CA THR A 48 16.36 -0.50 -0.17
C THR A 48 16.73 0.79 -0.91
N ALA A 49 15.76 1.41 -1.58
CA ALA A 49 15.97 2.70 -2.24
C ALA A 49 14.63 3.43 -2.41
N VAL A 50 14.66 4.75 -2.29
CA VAL A 50 13.53 5.62 -2.56
C VAL A 50 13.88 6.51 -3.74
N LYS A 51 13.04 6.47 -4.79
CA LYS A 51 13.31 7.13 -6.08
C LYS A 51 12.04 7.76 -6.64
N THR A 52 12.22 8.55 -7.67
CA THR A 52 11.12 9.04 -8.52
C THR A 52 11.14 8.33 -9.86
N ALA A 53 9.99 8.15 -10.46
CA ALA A 53 9.84 7.57 -11.79
C ALA A 53 8.91 8.40 -12.66
N THR A 54 9.25 8.50 -13.93
CA THR A 54 8.40 9.13 -14.94
C THR A 54 7.29 8.15 -15.35
N PRO A 55 6.05 8.61 -15.52
CA PRO A 55 4.97 7.76 -15.99
C PRO A 55 5.08 7.48 -17.49
N LYS A 56 4.23 6.57 -17.95
CA LYS A 56 4.03 6.32 -19.38
C LYS A 56 3.44 7.54 -20.08
N LYS A 57 3.78 7.73 -21.37
CA LYS A 57 3.05 8.65 -22.25
C LYS A 57 1.55 8.27 -22.30
N PRO A 58 0.61 9.21 -22.31
CA PRO A 58 0.76 10.67 -22.47
C PRO A 58 0.99 11.45 -21.17
N ASN A 59 1.11 10.78 -20.02
CA ASN A 59 1.24 11.45 -18.72
C ASN A 59 2.67 11.92 -18.46
N SER A 60 2.80 13.02 -17.70
CA SER A 60 4.08 13.57 -17.25
C SER A 60 3.98 13.95 -15.78
N ALA A 61 4.87 13.43 -14.96
CA ALA A 61 4.99 13.73 -13.53
C ALA A 61 6.25 13.08 -12.96
N LEU A 62 6.59 13.36 -11.71
CA LEU A 62 7.59 12.65 -10.93
C LEU A 62 6.87 11.81 -9.85
N ARG A 63 6.56 10.57 -10.18
CA ARG A 63 5.89 9.64 -9.27
C ARG A 63 6.88 9.09 -8.25
N LYS A 64 6.49 9.09 -6.98
CA LYS A 64 7.33 8.58 -5.89
C LYS A 64 7.19 7.06 -5.80
N ILE A 65 8.31 6.36 -5.90
CA ILE A 65 8.38 4.90 -5.80
C ILE A 65 9.46 4.50 -4.80
N ALA A 66 9.30 3.34 -4.20
CA ALA A 66 10.30 2.73 -3.36
C ALA A 66 10.59 1.30 -3.81
N ARG A 67 11.86 0.92 -3.80
CA ARG A 67 12.27 -0.46 -3.93
C ARG A 67 12.30 -1.08 -2.55
N ILE A 68 11.65 -2.22 -2.38
CA ILE A 68 11.41 -2.82 -1.07
C ILE A 68 11.79 -4.29 -1.12
N ARG A 69 12.60 -4.72 -0.16
CA ARG A 69 12.91 -6.12 0.09
C ARG A 69 11.91 -6.66 1.13
N LEU A 70 11.12 -7.63 0.72
CA LEU A 70 10.09 -8.24 1.56
C LEU A 70 10.66 -9.28 2.52
N SER A 71 9.86 -9.67 3.52
CA SER A 71 10.19 -10.72 4.48
C SER A 71 10.43 -12.10 3.84
N ASN A 72 9.92 -12.33 2.63
CA ASN A 72 10.18 -13.55 1.84
C ASN A 72 11.43 -13.46 0.94
N GLY A 73 12.24 -12.41 1.06
CA GLY A 73 13.45 -12.18 0.27
C GLY A 73 13.24 -11.61 -1.13
N ILE A 74 12.00 -11.45 -1.60
CA ILE A 74 11.69 -10.91 -2.93
C ILE A 74 11.80 -9.39 -2.89
N GLU A 75 12.47 -8.80 -3.87
CA GLU A 75 12.49 -7.36 -4.06
C GLU A 75 11.39 -6.92 -5.02
N VAL A 76 10.65 -5.88 -4.64
CA VAL A 76 9.54 -5.32 -5.42
C VAL A 76 9.61 -3.80 -5.47
N THR A 77 9.09 -3.25 -6.57
CA THR A 77 8.89 -1.81 -6.69
C THR A 77 7.47 -1.48 -6.28
N SER A 78 7.31 -0.58 -5.31
CA SER A 78 6.03 -0.15 -4.77
C SER A 78 5.82 1.34 -4.94
N TYR A 79 4.58 1.74 -5.19
CA TYR A 79 4.18 3.14 -5.27
C TYR A 79 3.92 3.71 -3.87
N ILE A 80 4.35 4.94 -3.63
CA ILE A 80 4.08 5.67 -2.40
C ILE A 80 2.87 6.58 -2.66
N PRO A 81 1.67 6.26 -2.13
CA PRO A 81 0.48 7.07 -2.35
C PRO A 81 0.47 8.33 -1.48
N GLY A 82 -0.25 9.34 -1.94
CA GLY A 82 -0.46 10.60 -1.21
C GLY A 82 0.58 11.67 -1.52
N GLU A 83 0.44 12.79 -0.86
CA GLU A 83 1.30 13.95 -0.99
C GLU A 83 2.39 13.93 0.08
N GLY A 84 3.65 13.99 -0.35
CA GLY A 84 4.79 13.92 0.55
C GLY A 84 4.97 12.56 1.24
N HIS A 85 6.14 12.27 1.70
CA HIS A 85 6.45 11.07 2.48
C HIS A 85 7.69 11.31 3.35
N ASN A 86 7.83 10.50 4.40
CA ASN A 86 8.97 10.48 5.30
C ASN A 86 9.88 9.25 5.12
N LEU A 87 9.66 8.48 4.03
CA LEU A 87 10.41 7.25 3.80
C LEU A 87 11.83 7.53 3.36
N GLN A 88 12.75 6.77 3.94
CA GLN A 88 14.17 6.77 3.65
C GLN A 88 14.64 5.33 3.40
N GLU A 89 15.91 5.14 3.08
CA GLU A 89 16.52 3.82 3.08
C GLU A 89 16.42 3.20 4.47
N HIS A 90 16.24 1.88 4.51
CA HIS A 90 16.05 1.07 5.71
C HIS A 90 14.74 1.30 6.50
N SER A 91 13.84 2.15 6.02
CA SER A 91 12.50 2.26 6.61
C SER A 91 11.71 0.98 6.45
N VAL A 92 11.09 0.53 7.55
CA VAL A 92 10.21 -0.64 7.55
C VAL A 92 8.82 -0.22 7.09
N VAL A 93 8.29 -0.90 6.08
CA VAL A 93 7.01 -0.57 5.46
C VAL A 93 6.12 -1.79 5.29
N LEU A 94 4.83 -1.55 5.22
CA LEU A 94 3.82 -2.55 4.88
C LEU A 94 3.33 -2.30 3.47
N ILE A 95 3.33 -3.32 2.62
CA ILE A 95 2.85 -3.25 1.25
C ILE A 95 1.56 -4.04 1.06
N ARG A 96 0.75 -3.59 0.12
CA ARG A 96 -0.43 -4.29 -0.40
C ARG A 96 -0.34 -4.46 -1.91
N GLY A 97 -1.12 -5.39 -2.45
CA GLY A 97 -1.30 -5.51 -3.89
C GLY A 97 -2.06 -4.31 -4.47
N GLY A 98 -1.94 -4.16 -5.76
CA GLY A 98 -2.57 -3.10 -6.54
C GLY A 98 -1.60 -2.54 -7.56
N ARG A 99 -1.91 -2.74 -8.83
CA ARG A 99 -1.09 -2.25 -9.94
C ARG A 99 -1.32 -0.74 -10.15
N VAL A 100 -0.25 -0.02 -10.42
CA VAL A 100 -0.30 1.35 -10.93
C VAL A 100 -0.24 1.29 -12.47
N LYS A 101 -1.34 1.63 -13.12
CA LYS A 101 -1.42 1.58 -14.60
C LYS A 101 -0.42 2.51 -15.28
N ASP A 102 -0.11 3.62 -14.64
CA ASP A 102 0.75 4.69 -15.13
C ASP A 102 2.26 4.35 -15.06
N LEU A 103 2.64 3.47 -14.15
CA LEU A 103 4.04 3.08 -13.92
C LEU A 103 4.26 1.63 -14.33
N PRO A 104 5.10 1.37 -15.35
CA PRO A 104 5.42 0.01 -15.75
C PRO A 104 6.18 -0.71 -14.63
N GLY A 105 5.80 -1.97 -14.38
CA GLY A 105 6.46 -2.82 -13.39
C GLY A 105 6.06 -2.56 -11.93
N THR A 106 5.26 -1.55 -11.62
CA THR A 106 4.80 -1.23 -10.25
C THR A 106 3.46 -1.91 -9.99
N ARG A 107 3.49 -2.99 -9.20
CA ARG A 107 2.30 -3.83 -8.90
C ARG A 107 1.87 -3.74 -7.44
N TYR A 108 2.51 -2.91 -6.63
CA TYR A 108 2.30 -2.82 -5.19
C TYR A 108 2.17 -1.38 -4.74
N HIS A 109 1.46 -1.18 -3.64
CA HIS A 109 1.34 0.11 -2.96
C HIS A 109 1.85 0.00 -1.53
N ILE A 110 2.48 1.04 -1.03
CA ILE A 110 2.80 1.19 0.39
C ILE A 110 1.54 1.65 1.13
N ILE A 111 1.29 1.08 2.30
CA ILE A 111 0.18 1.47 3.17
C ILE A 111 0.67 2.62 4.05
N ARG A 112 -0.02 3.77 3.94
CA ARG A 112 0.28 4.96 4.74
C ARG A 112 -0.24 4.81 6.17
N GLY A 113 0.47 5.40 7.12
CA GLY A 113 0.08 5.39 8.54
C GLY A 113 0.39 4.10 9.29
N THR A 114 1.19 3.20 8.72
CA THR A 114 1.62 1.94 9.33
C THR A 114 3.14 1.86 9.44
N LEU A 115 3.65 1.23 10.50
CA LEU A 115 5.08 1.09 10.75
C LEU A 115 5.80 2.46 10.65
N ASP A 116 6.87 2.55 9.85
CA ASP A 116 7.65 3.78 9.69
C ASP A 116 7.03 4.79 8.70
N THR A 117 5.93 4.44 8.06
CA THR A 117 5.28 5.32 7.09
C THR A 117 4.28 6.24 7.76
N ALA A 118 4.55 7.54 7.78
CA ALA A 118 3.61 8.53 8.31
C ALA A 118 2.37 8.66 7.41
N GLY A 119 1.22 8.99 8.01
CA GLY A 119 0.03 9.39 7.28
C GLY A 119 0.22 10.73 6.56
N VAL A 120 -0.65 11.04 5.61
CA VAL A 120 -0.64 12.35 4.92
C VAL A 120 -1.11 13.43 5.89
N ALA A 121 -0.32 14.48 6.06
CA ALA A 121 -0.64 15.61 6.93
C ALA A 121 -1.85 16.39 6.38
N ASN A 122 -2.68 16.91 7.29
CA ASN A 122 -3.84 17.77 6.98
C ASN A 122 -4.89 17.18 6.01
N ARG A 123 -4.85 15.89 5.77
CA ARG A 123 -5.82 15.21 4.90
C ARG A 123 -7.19 15.09 5.58
N LYS A 124 -8.23 15.66 4.97
CA LYS A 124 -9.61 15.64 5.50
C LYS A 124 -10.49 14.57 4.83
N GLN A 125 -10.36 14.39 3.51
CA GLN A 125 -11.13 13.42 2.74
C GLN A 125 -10.37 12.10 2.55
N ALA A 126 -11.10 10.99 2.55
CA ALA A 126 -10.55 9.64 2.36
C ALA A 126 -9.35 9.32 3.28
N ARG A 127 -9.43 9.76 4.54
CA ARG A 127 -8.35 9.68 5.53
C ARG A 127 -7.82 8.26 5.73
N SER A 128 -8.69 7.27 5.75
CA SER A 128 -8.32 5.86 5.93
C SER A 128 -7.40 5.34 4.81
N LYS A 129 -7.55 5.84 3.59
CA LYS A 129 -6.71 5.45 2.46
C LYS A 129 -5.29 6.02 2.55
N TYR A 130 -5.11 7.11 3.31
CA TYR A 130 -3.85 7.83 3.43
C TYR A 130 -3.30 7.88 4.85
N GLY A 131 -3.85 7.08 5.75
CA GLY A 131 -3.35 6.97 7.11
C GLY A 131 -3.51 8.22 7.97
N ALA A 132 -4.40 9.15 7.61
CA ALA A 132 -4.65 10.36 8.36
C ALA A 132 -5.62 10.12 9.52
N LYS A 133 -5.26 10.55 10.72
CA LYS A 133 -6.12 10.45 11.91
C LYS A 133 -7.23 11.51 11.87
N ARG A 134 -8.35 11.22 12.55
CA ARG A 134 -9.43 12.20 12.73
C ARG A 134 -8.92 13.38 13.56
N PRO A 135 -9.12 14.65 13.13
CA PRO A 135 -8.77 15.79 13.96
C PRO A 135 -9.59 15.77 15.26
N LYS A 136 -8.91 15.93 16.40
CA LYS A 136 -9.55 16.05 17.70
C LYS A 136 -10.10 17.47 17.83
N LEU A 137 -11.39 17.66 17.77
CA LEU A 137 -12.07 18.96 17.93
C LEU A 137 -12.05 19.49 19.37
N LEU A 138 -11.67 18.68 20.35
CA LEU A 138 -11.91 18.95 21.77
C LEU A 138 -10.82 19.76 22.49
N ASN A 139 -9.67 20.05 21.89
CA ASN A 139 -8.62 20.74 22.64
C ASN A 139 -8.70 22.28 22.56
N ASN A 140 -9.52 22.85 21.65
CA ASN A 140 -9.59 24.31 21.52
C ASN A 140 -10.58 24.96 22.50
N LEU A 141 -11.61 24.23 22.94
CA LEU A 141 -12.58 24.79 23.93
C LEU A 141 -12.00 24.80 25.36
N ALA A 142 -11.22 23.79 25.71
CA ALA A 142 -10.58 23.75 27.03
C ALA A 142 -9.49 24.84 27.20
N THR A 143 -8.74 25.12 26.12
CA THR A 143 -7.71 26.17 26.13
C THR A 143 -8.33 27.55 26.17
N LEU A 144 -9.49 27.77 25.50
CA LEU A 144 -10.21 29.04 25.57
C LEU A 144 -10.81 29.33 26.94
N CYS A 145 -11.28 28.30 27.67
CA CYS A 145 -11.79 28.45 29.01
C CYS A 145 -10.71 28.78 30.02
N ILE A 146 -9.49 28.29 29.84
CA ILE A 146 -8.37 28.56 30.76
C ILE A 146 -7.84 29.98 30.58
N THR A 147 -7.77 30.49 29.33
CA THR A 147 -7.27 31.86 29.06
C THR A 147 -8.25 32.95 29.50
N ASN A 148 -9.55 32.66 29.57
CA ASN A 148 -10.54 33.64 30.07
C ASN A 148 -10.62 33.70 31.61
N ARG A 149 -10.06 32.73 32.34
CA ARG A 149 -10.09 32.70 33.78
C ARG A 149 -8.95 33.51 34.45
N THR A 150 -7.93 33.86 33.70
CA THR A 150 -6.76 34.62 34.15
C THR A 150 -6.83 36.12 33.83
N LYS A 151 -7.93 36.61 33.25
CA LYS A 151 -8.11 38.05 32.96
C LYS A 151 -9.13 38.78 33.84
N VAL A 152 -9.62 38.12 34.91
CA VAL A 152 -10.49 38.76 35.92
C VAL A 152 -9.83 38.51 37.28
N GLY A 153 -8.88 39.33 37.57
CA GLY A 153 -8.18 39.42 38.84
C GLY A 153 -7.33 40.67 38.86
#